data_8511275837a36a2fdce39c8e8833f9c9
#
_entry.id   8511275837a36a2fdce39c8e8833f9c9
#
_cell.length_a   1.000
_cell.length_b   1.000
_cell.length_c   1.000
_cell.angle_alpha   90.00
_cell.angle_beta   90.00
_cell.angle_gamma   90.00
#
_symmetry.space_group_name_H-M   'P 1'
#
loop_
_entity.id
_entity.type
_entity.pdbx_description
1 polymer ?
#
loop_
_entity_poly.entity_id
_entity_poly.type
_entity_poly.pdbx_seq_one_letter_code
_entity_poly.pdbx_strand_id
1 'polypeptide(L)'
;MVNRIGYPVVLKPQWGSKGNGVFVNINSEKELLRAYAEITKECKEIMMEEYKVGNDYRVMLVDYKVAAVSLRKPPYITGDGVRNIRDLIEAMNANPLRGEGHEKPLTKVKIDEELINMLSKLGYSLNSVLEYGEKVTLR
;
A
#
# COMPACT_ATOMS: atom_id res chain seq x y z
N MET A 1 -21.94 -5.60 12.68
CA MET A 1 -21.62 -5.11 11.31
C MET A 1 -20.86 -6.18 10.53
N VAL A 2 -19.80 -6.77 11.08
CA VAL A 2 -19.03 -7.88 10.44
C VAL A 2 -19.90 -9.07 10.05
N ASN A 3 -20.86 -9.46 10.88
CA ASN A 3 -21.78 -10.59 10.58
C ASN A 3 -22.65 -10.38 9.31
N ARG A 4 -22.73 -9.15 8.80
CA ARG A 4 -23.46 -8.83 7.55
C ARG A 4 -22.54 -8.79 6.32
N ILE A 5 -21.25 -8.44 6.52
CA ILE A 5 -20.27 -8.26 5.43
C ILE A 5 -19.46 -9.54 5.23
N GLY A 6 -19.07 -10.21 6.33
CA GLY A 6 -18.13 -11.34 6.31
C GLY A 6 -16.68 -10.87 6.22
N TYR A 7 -15.75 -11.76 6.55
CA TYR A 7 -14.32 -11.54 6.35
C TYR A 7 -13.90 -11.98 4.93
N PRO A 8 -12.85 -11.38 4.35
CA PRO A 8 -12.03 -10.30 4.87
C PRO A 8 -12.66 -8.91 4.69
N VAL A 9 -12.31 -7.97 5.60
CA VAL A 9 -12.83 -6.61 5.58
C VAL A 9 -11.71 -5.56 5.53
N VAL A 10 -12.10 -4.34 5.14
CA VAL A 10 -11.32 -3.12 5.24
C VAL A 10 -11.91 -2.24 6.32
N LEU A 11 -11.06 -1.64 7.14
CA LEU A 11 -11.44 -0.61 8.10
C LEU A 11 -10.70 0.68 7.77
N LYS A 12 -11.42 1.78 7.64
CA LYS A 12 -10.83 3.06 7.23
C LYS A 12 -11.57 4.25 7.84
N PRO A 13 -10.91 5.42 7.98
CA PRO A 13 -11.62 6.66 8.29
C PRO A 13 -12.67 6.96 7.22
N GLN A 14 -13.83 7.48 7.62
CA GLN A 14 -14.85 7.94 6.67
C GLN A 14 -14.33 9.14 5.86
N TRP A 15 -13.56 10.00 6.51
CA TRP A 15 -12.94 11.18 5.91
C TRP A 15 -11.43 11.06 5.97
N GLY A 16 -10.78 11.19 4.85
CA GLY A 16 -9.31 11.07 4.78
C GLY A 16 -8.80 10.99 3.35
N SER A 17 -7.51 11.03 3.21
CA SER A 17 -6.84 10.95 1.91
C SER A 17 -5.54 10.14 2.02
N LYS A 18 -5.01 9.72 0.87
CA LYS A 18 -3.70 9.07 0.74
C LYS A 18 -3.55 7.72 1.46
N GLY A 19 -4.65 7.09 1.88
CA GLY A 19 -4.61 5.78 2.54
C GLY A 19 -4.22 5.81 4.03
N ASN A 20 -4.12 6.98 4.64
CA ASN A 20 -3.80 7.10 6.06
C ASN A 20 -4.90 6.46 6.92
N GLY A 21 -4.50 5.64 7.90
CA GLY A 21 -5.41 4.95 8.81
C GLY A 21 -6.27 3.85 8.14
N VAL A 22 -5.88 3.37 6.94
CA VAL A 22 -6.59 2.31 6.24
C VAL A 22 -6.00 0.95 6.57
N PHE A 23 -6.80 0.08 7.17
CA PHE A 23 -6.44 -1.31 7.47
C PHE A 23 -7.14 -2.23 6.49
N VAL A 24 -6.38 -2.96 5.70
CA VAL A 24 -6.87 -3.85 4.64
C VAL A 24 -6.67 -5.31 4.98
N ASN A 25 -7.46 -6.19 4.34
CA ASN A 25 -7.33 -7.64 4.45
C ASN A 25 -7.39 -8.13 5.91
N ILE A 26 -8.33 -7.61 6.68
CA ILE A 26 -8.60 -8.04 8.05
C ILE A 26 -9.39 -9.35 7.98
N ASN A 27 -8.81 -10.44 8.51
CA ASN A 27 -9.35 -11.78 8.36
C ASN A 27 -9.96 -12.35 9.64
N SER A 28 -9.79 -11.67 10.77
CA SER A 28 -10.25 -12.18 12.07
C SER A 28 -10.75 -11.05 12.98
N GLU A 29 -11.59 -11.42 13.93
CA GLU A 29 -12.07 -10.50 14.97
C GLU A 29 -10.91 -9.88 15.78
N LYS A 30 -9.88 -10.66 16.07
CA LYS A 30 -8.69 -10.18 16.79
C LYS A 30 -7.98 -9.09 16.02
N GLU A 31 -7.81 -9.25 14.70
CA GLU A 31 -7.22 -8.22 13.83
C GLU A 31 -8.12 -6.99 13.73
N LEU A 32 -9.43 -7.21 13.62
CA LEU A 32 -10.40 -6.14 13.57
C LEU A 32 -10.38 -5.28 14.84
N LEU A 33 -10.37 -5.89 16.01
CA LEU A 33 -10.31 -5.18 17.29
C LEU A 33 -9.02 -4.37 17.43
N ARG A 34 -7.89 -4.90 16.96
CA ARG A 34 -6.61 -4.16 16.93
C ARG A 34 -6.67 -2.96 15.99
N ALA A 35 -7.14 -3.16 14.77
CA ALA A 35 -7.30 -2.10 13.79
C ALA A 35 -8.27 -1.01 14.29
N TYR A 36 -9.37 -1.44 14.92
CA TYR A 36 -10.36 -0.53 15.51
C TYR A 36 -9.75 0.31 16.64
N ALA A 37 -9.03 -0.32 17.56
CA ALA A 37 -8.37 0.38 18.66
C ALA A 37 -7.33 1.40 18.16
N GLU A 38 -6.67 1.12 17.05
CA GLU A 38 -5.68 2.04 16.46
C GLU A 38 -6.36 3.22 15.77
N ILE A 39 -7.33 2.95 14.90
CA ILE A 39 -7.99 3.98 14.10
C ILE A 39 -8.81 4.95 14.98
N THR A 40 -9.40 4.48 16.09
CA THR A 40 -10.19 5.31 17.01
C THR A 40 -9.37 6.33 17.78
N LYS A 41 -8.04 6.21 17.83
CA LYS A 41 -7.16 7.22 18.41
C LYS A 41 -7.17 8.53 17.62
N GLU A 42 -7.34 8.43 16.31
CA GLU A 42 -7.22 9.57 15.39
C GLU A 42 -8.58 9.99 14.78
N CYS A 43 -9.55 9.07 14.73
CA CYS A 43 -10.79 9.29 13.99
C CYS A 43 -11.98 8.66 14.71
N LYS A 44 -13.12 9.39 14.75
CA LYS A 44 -14.37 8.91 15.36
C LYS A 44 -15.32 8.26 14.35
N GLU A 45 -15.26 8.68 13.10
CA GLU A 45 -16.13 8.19 12.03
C GLU A 45 -15.36 7.17 11.18
N ILE A 46 -15.73 5.91 11.35
CA ILE A 46 -15.04 4.76 10.75
C ILE A 46 -15.98 4.04 9.80
N MET A 47 -15.47 3.71 8.64
CA MET A 47 -16.16 2.92 7.63
C MET A 47 -15.57 1.51 7.57
N MET A 48 -16.45 0.51 7.46
CA MET A 48 -16.08 -0.89 7.24
C MET A 48 -16.66 -1.34 5.91
N GLU A 49 -15.81 -1.92 5.08
CA GLU A 49 -16.17 -2.42 3.74
C GLU A 49 -15.68 -3.85 3.54
N GLU A 50 -16.27 -4.54 2.60
CA GLU A 50 -15.75 -5.82 2.12
C GLU A 50 -14.40 -5.61 1.43
N TYR A 51 -13.41 -6.44 1.75
CA TYR A 51 -12.13 -6.42 1.04
C TYR A 51 -12.27 -7.13 -0.29
N LYS A 52 -12.02 -6.43 -1.38
CA LYS A 52 -12.03 -6.99 -2.73
C LYS A 52 -10.61 -7.18 -3.25
N VAL A 53 -10.29 -8.39 -3.66
CA VAL A 53 -9.05 -8.69 -4.38
C VAL A 53 -9.24 -8.32 -5.86
N GLY A 54 -8.29 -7.58 -6.41
CA GLY A 54 -8.37 -7.17 -7.81
C GLY A 54 -7.30 -6.14 -8.19
N ASN A 55 -7.35 -5.72 -9.44
CA ASN A 55 -6.51 -4.63 -9.93
C ASN A 55 -7.17 -3.27 -9.59
N ASP A 56 -6.35 -2.32 -9.17
CA ASP A 56 -6.77 -0.95 -8.91
C ASP A 56 -6.63 -0.11 -10.20
N TYR A 57 -7.73 0.49 -10.65
CA TYR A 57 -7.76 1.34 -11.82
C TYR A 57 -8.19 2.76 -11.44
N ARG A 58 -7.47 3.74 -11.97
CA ARG A 58 -7.92 5.14 -11.96
C ARG A 58 -8.64 5.42 -13.27
N VAL A 59 -9.91 5.78 -13.18
CA VAL A 59 -10.72 6.22 -14.32
C VAL A 59 -10.87 7.73 -14.27
N MET A 60 -10.51 8.41 -15.34
CA MET A 60 -10.70 9.84 -15.52
C MET A 60 -11.93 10.06 -16.40
N LEU A 61 -12.85 10.89 -15.90
CA LEU A 61 -14.04 11.29 -16.64
C LEU A 61 -13.97 12.78 -16.96
N VAL A 62 -14.33 13.14 -18.17
CA VAL A 62 -14.53 14.52 -18.63
C VAL A 62 -15.92 14.57 -19.26
N ASP A 63 -16.77 15.49 -18.82
CA ASP A 63 -18.16 15.60 -19.25
C ASP A 63 -18.91 14.25 -19.22
N TYR A 64 -18.77 13.50 -18.10
CA TYR A 64 -19.38 12.18 -17.88
C TYR A 64 -18.95 11.08 -18.86
N LYS A 65 -17.91 11.33 -19.68
CA LYS A 65 -17.32 10.36 -20.59
C LYS A 65 -15.95 9.91 -20.08
N VAL A 66 -15.66 8.62 -20.23
CA VAL A 66 -14.33 8.09 -19.88
C VAL A 66 -13.29 8.68 -20.84
N ALA A 67 -12.41 9.50 -20.30
CA ALA A 67 -11.32 10.11 -21.06
C ALA A 67 -10.01 9.29 -20.98
N ALA A 68 -9.75 8.64 -19.83
CA ALA A 68 -8.57 7.80 -19.64
C ALA A 68 -8.80 6.75 -18.56
N VAL A 69 -8.11 5.62 -18.68
CA VAL A 69 -8.06 4.56 -17.66
C VAL A 69 -6.60 4.19 -17.45
N SER A 70 -6.14 4.18 -16.20
CA SER A 70 -4.79 3.76 -15.84
C SER A 70 -4.81 2.69 -14.77
N LEU A 71 -4.05 1.63 -14.98
CA LEU A 71 -3.81 0.60 -13.97
C LEU A 71 -2.82 1.13 -12.93
N ARG A 72 -3.22 1.11 -11.67
CA ARG A 72 -2.36 1.49 -10.54
C ARG A 72 -1.68 0.24 -10.00
N LYS A 73 -0.38 0.17 -10.19
CA LYS A 73 0.44 -0.90 -9.61
C LYS A 73 1.26 -0.33 -8.45
N PRO A 74 1.25 -0.97 -7.28
CA PRO A 74 2.19 -0.60 -6.23
C PRO A 74 3.63 -0.77 -6.76
N PRO A 75 4.59 0.04 -6.29
CA PRO A 75 5.98 -0.14 -6.64
C PRO A 75 6.48 -1.50 -6.14
N TYR A 76 7.41 -2.09 -6.88
CA TYR A 76 8.07 -3.33 -6.48
C TYR A 76 9.56 -3.26 -6.84
N ILE A 77 10.37 -3.98 -6.10
CA ILE A 77 11.78 -4.23 -6.40
C ILE A 77 11.94 -5.67 -6.87
N THR A 78 12.98 -5.89 -7.67
CA THR A 78 13.35 -7.24 -8.12
C THR A 78 14.78 -7.51 -7.67
N GLY A 79 14.98 -8.61 -6.99
CA GLY A 79 16.29 -9.07 -6.55
C GLY A 79 17.23 -9.33 -7.72
N ASP A 80 18.48 -8.96 -7.55
CA ASP A 80 19.58 -9.26 -8.48
C ASP A 80 20.61 -10.25 -7.90
N GLY A 81 20.34 -10.73 -6.68
CA GLY A 81 21.21 -11.65 -5.96
C GLY A 81 22.46 -10.98 -5.34
N VAL A 82 22.60 -9.67 -5.44
CA VAL A 82 23.80 -8.91 -5.00
C VAL A 82 23.45 -7.75 -4.10
N ARG A 83 22.56 -6.85 -4.55
CA ARG A 83 22.18 -5.64 -3.82
C ARG A 83 21.16 -5.95 -2.72
N ASN A 84 21.30 -5.25 -1.62
CA ASN A 84 20.29 -5.30 -0.57
C ASN A 84 19.03 -4.49 -0.95
N ILE A 85 17.96 -4.65 -0.19
CA ILE A 85 16.67 -3.99 -0.44
C ILE A 85 16.80 -2.47 -0.45
N ARG A 86 17.60 -1.88 0.44
CA ARG A 86 17.86 -0.44 0.47
C ARG A 86 18.42 0.04 -0.86
N ASP A 87 19.48 -0.59 -1.35
CA ASP A 87 20.15 -0.21 -2.58
C ASP A 87 19.24 -0.35 -3.81
N LEU A 88 18.39 -1.39 -3.82
CA LEU A 88 17.39 -1.59 -4.87
C LEU A 88 16.33 -0.48 -4.86
N ILE A 89 15.87 -0.03 -3.69
CA ILE A 89 14.93 1.08 -3.55
C ILE A 89 15.59 2.39 -4.00
N GLU A 90 16.82 2.64 -3.61
CA GLU A 90 17.55 3.84 -4.01
C GLU A 90 17.78 3.88 -5.53
N ALA A 91 18.18 2.76 -6.12
CA ALA A 91 18.31 2.64 -7.57
C ALA A 91 16.96 2.87 -8.30
N MET A 92 15.86 2.32 -7.77
CA MET A 92 14.54 2.59 -8.31
C MET A 92 14.16 4.07 -8.18
N ASN A 93 14.47 4.71 -7.07
CA ASN A 93 14.18 6.13 -6.82
C ASN A 93 15.04 7.07 -7.65
N ALA A 94 16.17 6.62 -8.17
CA ALA A 94 17.02 7.38 -9.10
C ALA A 94 16.39 7.55 -10.49
N ASN A 95 15.31 6.83 -10.80
CA ASN A 95 14.58 7.02 -12.06
C ASN A 95 14.08 8.46 -12.20
N PRO A 96 14.44 9.19 -13.29
CA PRO A 96 14.07 10.59 -13.47
C PRO A 96 12.56 10.85 -13.53
N LEU A 97 11.74 9.83 -13.78
CA LEU A 97 10.29 9.92 -13.74
C LEU A 97 9.71 9.86 -12.31
N ARG A 98 10.55 9.61 -11.29
CA ARG A 98 10.15 9.62 -9.88
C ARG A 98 10.48 10.94 -9.21
N GLY A 99 9.53 11.48 -8.47
CA GLY A 99 9.68 12.74 -7.73
C GLY A 99 8.99 12.70 -6.38
N GLU A 100 9.13 13.78 -5.65
CA GLU A 100 8.39 13.96 -4.39
C GLU A 100 6.94 14.37 -4.68
N GLY A 101 6.02 13.82 -3.89
CA GLY A 101 4.59 14.16 -4.02
C GLY A 101 4.03 13.88 -5.43
N HIS A 102 3.49 14.91 -6.08
CA HIS A 102 2.84 14.83 -7.40
C HIS A 102 3.59 15.59 -8.51
N GLU A 103 4.84 15.96 -8.28
CA GLU A 103 5.64 16.72 -9.25
C GLU A 103 5.98 15.89 -10.49
N LYS A 104 6.03 14.58 -10.36
CA LYS A 104 6.37 13.65 -11.45
C LYS A 104 5.35 12.53 -11.57
N PRO A 105 5.32 11.82 -12.71
CA PRO A 105 4.38 10.74 -12.94
C PRO A 105 4.44 9.61 -11.90
N LEU A 106 5.62 9.36 -11.33
CA LEU A 106 5.85 8.33 -10.33
C LEU A 106 6.36 8.98 -9.04
N THR A 107 5.88 8.48 -7.91
CA THR A 107 6.34 8.92 -6.59
C THR A 107 7.54 8.09 -6.13
N LYS A 108 8.50 8.73 -5.46
CA LYS A 108 9.58 8.02 -4.79
C LYS A 108 9.06 7.20 -3.63
N VAL A 109 9.63 6.02 -3.44
CA VAL A 109 9.35 5.18 -2.26
C VAL A 109 10.14 5.72 -1.08
N LYS A 110 9.45 6.05 0.00
CA LYS A 110 10.08 6.49 1.25
C LYS A 110 10.49 5.29 2.09
N ILE A 111 11.69 5.35 2.64
CA ILE A 111 12.16 4.37 3.63
C ILE A 111 11.77 4.91 5.00
N ASP A 112 10.54 4.60 5.41
CA ASP A 112 9.94 4.98 6.69
C ASP A 112 9.66 3.75 7.57
N GLU A 113 9.20 3.99 8.80
CA GLU A 113 8.86 2.91 9.74
C GLU A 113 7.79 1.96 9.19
N GLU A 114 6.87 2.46 8.38
CA GLU A 114 5.79 1.67 7.83
C GLU A 114 6.32 0.68 6.78
N LEU A 115 7.24 1.11 5.92
CA LEU A 115 7.94 0.23 4.98
C LEU A 115 8.78 -0.81 5.73
N ILE A 116 9.52 -0.40 6.77
CA ILE A 116 10.34 -1.30 7.59
C ILE A 116 9.46 -2.37 8.26
N ASN A 117 8.34 -1.97 8.83
CA ASN A 117 7.38 -2.89 9.46
C ASN A 117 6.77 -3.86 8.44
N MET A 118 6.46 -3.37 7.24
CA MET A 118 5.95 -4.22 6.16
C MET A 118 6.99 -5.27 5.74
N LEU A 119 8.23 -4.86 5.51
CA LEU A 119 9.32 -5.78 5.16
C LEU A 119 9.55 -6.81 6.26
N SER A 120 9.54 -6.38 7.53
CA SER A 120 9.70 -7.28 8.68
C SER A 120 8.60 -8.36 8.74
N LYS A 121 7.35 -8.02 8.43
CA LYS A 121 6.24 -8.98 8.34
C LYS A 121 6.44 -10.02 7.24
N LEU A 122 7.18 -9.67 6.19
CA LEU A 122 7.56 -10.57 5.09
C LEU A 122 8.84 -11.35 5.37
N GLY A 123 9.48 -11.13 6.53
CA GLY A 123 10.73 -11.78 6.92
C GLY A 123 11.98 -11.08 6.37
N TYR A 124 11.85 -9.85 5.85
CA TYR A 124 12.97 -9.07 5.31
C TYR A 124 13.34 -7.88 6.18
N SER A 125 14.58 -7.45 6.01
CA SER A 125 15.09 -6.15 6.48
C SER A 125 15.60 -5.34 5.29
N LEU A 126 15.91 -4.07 5.50
CA LEU A 126 16.54 -3.24 4.46
C LEU A 126 17.90 -3.78 3.99
N ASN A 127 18.57 -4.57 4.84
CA ASN A 127 19.88 -5.18 4.53
C ASN A 127 19.74 -6.57 3.90
N SER A 128 18.54 -7.13 3.77
CA SER A 128 18.31 -8.42 3.11
C SER A 128 18.64 -8.33 1.63
N VAL A 129 19.33 -9.35 1.11
CA VAL A 129 19.58 -9.52 -0.31
C VAL A 129 18.54 -10.49 -0.85
N LEU A 130 17.77 -10.06 -1.83
CA LEU A 130 16.75 -10.89 -2.48
C LEU A 130 17.41 -11.82 -3.50
N GLU A 131 16.85 -13.00 -3.68
CA GLU A 131 17.29 -13.91 -4.73
C GLU A 131 17.09 -13.28 -6.12
N TYR A 132 17.85 -13.74 -7.10
CA TYR A 132 17.74 -13.26 -8.47
C TYR A 132 16.32 -13.50 -9.02
N GLY A 133 15.67 -12.45 -9.47
CA GLY A 133 14.30 -12.49 -9.99
C GLY A 133 13.20 -12.46 -8.94
N GLU A 134 13.52 -12.58 -7.67
CA GLU A 134 12.57 -12.46 -6.58
C GLU A 134 11.96 -11.06 -6.53
N LYS A 135 10.62 -10.97 -6.39
CA LYS A 135 9.90 -9.70 -6.40
C LYS A 135 9.29 -9.41 -5.03
N VAL A 136 9.59 -8.25 -4.50
CA VAL A 136 8.97 -7.73 -3.29
C VAL A 136 8.19 -6.47 -3.64
N THR A 137 6.88 -6.51 -3.42
CA THR A 137 6.00 -5.35 -3.59
C THR A 137 6.23 -4.40 -2.42
N LEU A 138 6.38 -3.14 -2.74
CA LEU A 138 6.53 -2.06 -1.78
C LEU A 138 5.19 -1.32 -1.64
N ARG A 139 5.18 -0.35 -0.77
CA ARG A 139 3.99 0.46 -0.49
C ARG A 139 3.92 1.70 -1.37
#